data_943891454ae59a54a436dfb2c5cc934c
#
_entry.id   943891454ae59a54a436dfb2c5cc934c
#
_cell.length_a   1.000
_cell.length_b   1.000
_cell.length_c   1.000
_cell.angle_alpha   90.00
_cell.angle_beta   90.00
_cell.angle_gamma   90.00
#
_symmetry.space_group_name_H-M   'P 1'
#
loop_
_entity.id
_entity.type
_entity.pdbx_description
1 polymer ?
#
loop_
_entity_poly.entity_id
_entity_poly.type
_entity_poly.pdbx_seq_one_letter_code
_entity_poly.pdbx_strand_id
1 'polypeptide(L)'
;VAAAGAAALAGCAASSETATAASLLGLGVVLTLVAAVVAGPLLVRPVVRVLGTAFGAPFGAVGRMSRRNALRNPRRTGATAAALMVGIALVGGMSVASASMTASFDEQIDRTLGADFVVQNDSFLPFPQEVTDAVTGAPGAGTAVRSRFAPVAVRLPDGDRVETSVAGYDPRLDEVADLAYTAGDTSAALGGGRVGMDAEFARDHGVRVGTTVPVRFQSGRTADLTVGALTDRDSASGFGTPGGLFVGMATLQRYAPGGQDSVVYVNAADGTDTDGLRAELERALDPYPQVAVRDLADYKDLVHDQIAVLLYLVYALLGLAIVIAVLGVVNTLALSVVERTREIGLLRAIGLSRRQLRRMIRLESVVIAVFGALLGLALGLLWGLCIQQVLALEGLTAFAVPWGTVLAVVAGAALVGVVAALLPALRASRMNVLTAIAHE
;
A
#
# COMPACT_ATOMS: atom_id res chain seq x y z
N VAL A 1 21.00 13.39 -13.85
CA VAL A 1 20.31 12.55 -12.86
C VAL A 1 18.81 12.85 -12.85
N ALA A 2 18.37 14.12 -12.65
CA ALA A 2 16.94 14.47 -12.61
C ALA A 2 16.20 14.07 -13.89
N ALA A 3 16.74 14.41 -15.08
CA ALA A 3 16.13 14.05 -16.35
C ALA A 3 16.09 12.53 -16.57
N ALA A 4 17.15 11.81 -16.18
CA ALA A 4 17.18 10.35 -16.26
C ALA A 4 16.17 9.70 -15.31
N GLY A 5 16.02 10.23 -14.09
CA GLY A 5 15.02 9.76 -13.13
C GLY A 5 13.58 10.00 -13.63
N ALA A 6 13.30 11.19 -14.17
CA ALA A 6 12.01 11.51 -14.76
C ALA A 6 11.72 10.64 -16.00
N ALA A 7 12.73 10.37 -16.85
CA ALA A 7 12.59 9.48 -17.99
C ALA A 7 12.31 8.02 -17.56
N ALA A 8 12.96 7.53 -16.50
CA ALA A 8 12.70 6.20 -15.96
C ALA A 8 11.27 6.08 -15.41
N LEU A 9 10.78 7.08 -14.66
CA LEU A 9 9.39 7.09 -14.17
C LEU A 9 8.37 7.23 -15.30
N ALA A 10 8.67 8.04 -16.32
CA ALA A 10 7.82 8.13 -17.52
C ALA A 10 7.82 6.80 -18.32
N GLY A 11 8.97 6.12 -18.41
CA GLY A 11 9.08 4.78 -18.99
C GLY A 11 8.29 3.73 -18.19
N CYS A 12 8.31 3.80 -16.85
CA CYS A 12 7.45 2.97 -15.99
C CYS A 12 5.97 3.20 -16.32
N ALA A 13 5.53 4.47 -16.40
CA ALA A 13 4.14 4.80 -16.70
C ALA A 13 3.69 4.40 -18.12
N ALA A 14 4.61 4.25 -19.05
CA ALA A 14 4.34 3.86 -20.44
C ALA A 14 4.54 2.35 -20.69
N SER A 15 5.05 1.60 -19.72
CA SER A 15 5.33 0.17 -19.87
C SER A 15 4.05 -0.65 -19.80
N SER A 16 3.96 -1.67 -20.64
CA SER A 16 2.90 -2.68 -20.63
C SER A 16 3.33 -4.00 -19.98
N GLU A 17 4.58 -4.12 -19.54
CA GLU A 17 5.13 -5.32 -18.92
C GLU A 17 5.50 -5.03 -17.46
N THR A 18 4.96 -5.81 -16.53
CA THR A 18 5.14 -5.62 -15.07
C THR A 18 6.61 -5.62 -14.64
N ALA A 19 7.41 -6.56 -15.14
CA ALA A 19 8.83 -6.69 -14.77
C ALA A 19 9.64 -5.46 -15.22
N THR A 20 9.40 -4.99 -16.44
CA THR A 20 10.02 -3.78 -17.00
C THR A 20 9.55 -2.54 -16.24
N ALA A 21 8.26 -2.40 -15.99
CA ALA A 21 7.68 -1.29 -15.21
C ALA A 21 8.27 -1.23 -13.79
N ALA A 22 8.36 -2.36 -13.08
CA ALA A 22 8.92 -2.43 -11.73
C ALA A 22 10.43 -2.08 -11.71
N SER A 23 11.21 -2.53 -12.70
CA SER A 23 12.63 -2.19 -12.78
C SER A 23 12.86 -0.71 -13.06
N LEU A 24 12.08 -0.12 -13.97
CA LEU A 24 12.09 1.32 -14.26
C LEU A 24 11.63 2.16 -13.07
N LEU A 25 10.63 1.70 -12.31
CA LEU A 25 10.20 2.30 -11.06
C LEU A 25 11.35 2.35 -10.05
N GLY A 26 12.01 1.22 -9.78
CA GLY A 26 13.14 1.15 -8.85
C GLY A 26 14.27 2.10 -9.23
N LEU A 27 14.66 2.10 -10.51
CA LEU A 27 15.66 3.03 -11.04
C LEU A 27 15.21 4.48 -10.90
N GLY A 28 13.97 4.78 -11.27
CA GLY A 28 13.37 6.11 -11.19
C GLY A 28 13.30 6.66 -9.77
N VAL A 29 12.92 5.82 -8.79
CA VAL A 29 12.92 6.16 -7.36
C VAL A 29 14.31 6.58 -6.90
N VAL A 30 15.34 5.76 -7.17
CA VAL A 30 16.72 6.07 -6.76
C VAL A 30 17.23 7.35 -7.42
N LEU A 31 17.06 7.49 -8.73
CA LEU A 31 17.55 8.66 -9.46
C LEU A 31 16.84 9.95 -9.07
N THR A 32 15.52 9.92 -8.88
CA THR A 32 14.75 11.10 -8.44
C THR A 32 15.05 11.48 -7.00
N LEU A 33 15.29 10.50 -6.12
CA LEU A 33 15.74 10.73 -4.76
C LEU A 33 17.10 11.45 -4.73
N VAL A 34 18.09 10.93 -5.47
CA VAL A 34 19.42 11.55 -5.57
C VAL A 34 19.29 12.95 -6.16
N ALA A 35 18.47 13.12 -7.20
CA ALA A 35 18.21 14.43 -7.81
C ALA A 35 17.61 15.42 -6.81
N ALA A 36 16.64 14.99 -5.99
CA ALA A 36 15.99 15.84 -4.99
C ALA A 36 16.97 16.25 -3.86
N VAL A 37 17.83 15.33 -3.42
CA VAL A 37 18.87 15.63 -2.43
C VAL A 37 19.84 16.68 -2.98
N VAL A 38 20.32 16.51 -4.22
CA VAL A 38 21.26 17.45 -4.88
C VAL A 38 20.57 18.79 -5.20
N ALA A 39 19.32 18.77 -5.65
CA ALA A 39 18.55 19.99 -5.97
C ALA A 39 17.96 20.67 -4.71
N GLY A 40 17.92 19.98 -3.57
CA GLY A 40 17.37 20.50 -2.32
C GLY A 40 17.80 21.93 -1.98
N PRO A 41 19.10 22.26 -2.01
CA PRO A 41 19.58 23.63 -1.76
C PRO A 41 19.01 24.70 -2.71
N LEU A 42 18.69 24.35 -3.95
CA LEU A 42 18.06 25.26 -4.93
C LEU A 42 16.60 25.55 -4.56
N LEU A 43 15.89 24.53 -4.07
CA LEU A 43 14.48 24.60 -3.69
C LEU A 43 14.26 25.29 -2.33
N VAL A 44 15.30 25.35 -1.47
CA VAL A 44 15.21 26.05 -0.17
C VAL A 44 14.73 27.49 -0.35
N ARG A 45 15.30 28.23 -1.31
CA ARG A 45 15.00 29.68 -1.45
C ARG A 45 13.52 29.94 -1.76
N PRO A 46 12.89 29.35 -2.80
CA PRO A 46 11.48 29.63 -3.11
C PRO A 46 10.54 29.09 -2.03
N VAL A 47 10.72 27.83 -1.61
CA VAL A 47 9.78 27.17 -0.69
C VAL A 47 9.88 27.75 0.72
N VAL A 48 11.07 27.91 1.28
CA VAL A 48 11.26 28.52 2.62
C VAL A 48 10.83 30.00 2.65
N ARG A 49 10.88 30.72 1.52
CA ARG A 49 10.33 32.07 1.44
C ARG A 49 8.80 32.05 1.65
N VAL A 50 8.08 31.12 1.03
CA VAL A 50 6.63 30.95 1.19
C VAL A 50 6.29 30.47 2.59
N LEU A 51 6.88 29.36 3.04
CA LEU A 51 6.64 28.80 4.38
C LEU A 51 6.99 29.78 5.49
N GLY A 52 8.13 30.47 5.36
CA GLY A 52 8.59 31.47 6.33
C GLY A 52 7.71 32.71 6.41
N THR A 53 6.94 33.03 5.34
CA THR A 53 5.90 34.05 5.44
C THR A 53 4.66 33.53 6.15
N ALA A 54 4.20 32.33 5.81
CA ALA A 54 3.01 31.71 6.41
C ALA A 54 3.19 31.46 7.92
N PHE A 55 4.24 30.77 8.30
CA PHE A 55 4.53 30.43 9.70
C PHE A 55 5.17 31.57 10.48
N GLY A 56 5.88 32.48 9.82
CA GLY A 56 6.57 33.60 10.47
C GLY A 56 5.73 34.84 10.70
N ALA A 57 4.70 35.09 9.87
CA ALA A 57 3.87 36.30 9.96
C ALA A 57 3.24 36.52 11.34
N PRO A 58 2.66 35.51 12.03
CA PRO A 58 2.07 35.68 13.35
C PRO A 58 3.08 36.08 14.45
N PHE A 59 4.38 35.88 14.22
CA PHE A 59 5.46 36.08 15.19
C PHE A 59 6.27 37.36 14.94
N GLY A 60 5.83 38.23 14.03
CA GLY A 60 6.39 39.57 13.79
C GLY A 60 7.90 39.55 13.48
N ALA A 61 8.71 40.29 14.26
CA ALA A 61 10.15 40.40 14.05
C ALA A 61 10.88 39.04 14.20
N VAL A 62 10.46 38.20 15.15
CA VAL A 62 11.05 36.88 15.41
C VAL A 62 10.85 35.96 14.22
N GLY A 63 9.66 35.96 13.61
CA GLY A 63 9.38 35.18 12.41
C GLY A 63 10.20 35.63 11.20
N ARG A 64 10.36 36.95 10.99
CA ARG A 64 11.22 37.47 9.92
C ARG A 64 12.69 37.08 10.11
N MET A 65 13.19 37.07 11.35
CA MET A 65 14.56 36.64 11.66
C MET A 65 14.74 35.14 11.40
N SER A 66 13.79 34.30 11.84
CA SER A 66 13.81 32.85 11.59
C SER A 66 13.88 32.55 10.09
N ARG A 67 13.02 33.20 9.27
CA ARG A 67 13.06 33.06 7.82
C ARG A 67 14.40 33.44 7.21
N ARG A 68 14.97 34.59 7.61
CA ARG A 68 16.27 35.05 7.11
C ARG A 68 17.38 34.06 7.47
N ASN A 69 17.34 33.47 8.67
CA ASN A 69 18.30 32.48 9.11
C ASN A 69 18.25 31.21 8.26
N ALA A 70 17.05 30.65 8.03
CA ALA A 70 16.86 29.47 7.20
C ALA A 70 17.33 29.68 5.74
N LEU A 71 17.23 30.92 5.23
CA LEU A 71 17.65 31.28 3.86
C LEU A 71 19.14 31.59 3.74
N ARG A 72 19.88 31.81 4.85
CA ARG A 72 21.29 32.26 4.84
C ARG A 72 22.24 31.18 4.33
N ASN A 73 21.97 29.91 4.69
CA ASN A 73 22.79 28.76 4.30
C ASN A 73 21.95 27.66 3.62
N PRO A 74 21.53 27.84 2.34
CA PRO A 74 20.63 26.91 1.66
C PRO A 74 21.17 25.47 1.58
N ARG A 75 22.49 25.30 1.43
CA ARG A 75 23.12 23.97 1.38
C ARG A 75 22.91 23.19 2.67
N ARG A 76 23.07 23.84 3.81
CA ARG A 76 22.89 23.22 5.12
C ARG A 76 21.41 22.93 5.40
N THR A 77 20.54 23.91 5.13
CA THR A 77 19.08 23.74 5.25
C THR A 77 18.59 22.59 4.37
N GLY A 78 19.05 22.50 3.12
CA GLY A 78 18.73 21.42 2.21
C GLY A 78 19.23 20.05 2.68
N ALA A 79 20.49 19.96 3.13
CA ALA A 79 21.04 18.71 3.66
C ALA A 79 20.32 18.22 4.92
N THR A 80 19.94 19.14 5.81
CA THR A 80 19.16 18.79 7.02
C THR A 80 17.76 18.30 6.67
N ALA A 81 17.10 18.98 5.72
CA ALA A 81 15.77 18.60 5.25
C ALA A 81 15.79 17.29 4.46
N ALA A 82 16.88 16.97 3.76
CA ALA A 82 17.01 15.77 2.93
C ALA A 82 16.82 14.47 3.73
N ALA A 83 17.37 14.39 4.95
CA ALA A 83 17.21 13.21 5.78
C ALA A 83 15.72 12.93 6.12
N LEU A 84 14.96 13.98 6.46
CA LEU A 84 13.52 13.85 6.73
C LEU A 84 12.72 13.62 5.44
N MET A 85 13.12 14.26 4.33
CA MET A 85 12.52 14.09 3.01
C MET A 85 12.54 12.63 2.56
N VAL A 86 13.67 11.92 2.71
CA VAL A 86 13.80 10.52 2.30
C VAL A 86 12.79 9.65 3.03
N GLY A 87 12.74 9.75 4.37
CA GLY A 87 11.80 8.95 5.16
C GLY A 87 10.34 9.23 4.80
N ILE A 88 9.99 10.52 4.64
CA ILE A 88 8.61 10.92 4.30
C ILE A 88 8.25 10.55 2.86
N ALA A 89 9.20 10.58 1.91
CA ALA A 89 8.93 10.15 0.53
C ALA A 89 8.58 8.67 0.47
N LEU A 90 9.32 7.83 1.19
CA LEU A 90 9.03 6.39 1.28
C LEU A 90 7.68 6.12 1.97
N VAL A 91 7.41 6.80 3.10
CA VAL A 91 6.09 6.69 3.77
C VAL A 91 4.97 7.14 2.84
N GLY A 92 5.14 8.27 2.15
CA GLY A 92 4.13 8.80 1.22
C GLY A 92 3.85 7.87 0.05
N GLY A 93 4.90 7.34 -0.60
CA GLY A 93 4.76 6.39 -1.71
C GLY A 93 4.07 5.09 -1.27
N MET A 94 4.50 4.54 -0.13
CA MET A 94 3.90 3.32 0.42
C MET A 94 2.46 3.52 0.87
N SER A 95 2.14 4.69 1.44
CA SER A 95 0.75 5.02 1.84
C SER A 95 -0.19 5.12 0.64
N VAL A 96 0.28 5.69 -0.48
CA VAL A 96 -0.51 5.72 -1.72
C VAL A 96 -0.68 4.33 -2.29
N ALA A 97 0.39 3.53 -2.34
CA ALA A 97 0.33 2.14 -2.81
C ALA A 97 -0.69 1.32 -2.01
N SER A 98 -0.63 1.41 -0.68
CA SER A 98 -1.56 0.74 0.22
C SER A 98 -3.01 1.19 0.01
N ALA A 99 -3.26 2.50 0.01
CA ALA A 99 -4.60 3.03 -0.18
C ALA A 99 -5.19 2.62 -1.53
N SER A 100 -4.36 2.61 -2.59
CA SER A 100 -4.76 2.18 -3.92
C SER A 100 -5.04 0.68 -3.98
N MET A 101 -4.20 -0.13 -3.33
CA MET A 101 -4.40 -1.57 -3.23
C MET A 101 -5.70 -1.89 -2.49
N THR A 102 -5.93 -1.29 -1.32
CA THR A 102 -7.16 -1.44 -0.55
C THR A 102 -8.39 -1.01 -1.37
N ALA A 103 -8.35 0.15 -2.02
CA ALA A 103 -9.44 0.62 -2.86
C ALA A 103 -9.72 -0.31 -4.06
N SER A 104 -8.67 -0.89 -4.66
CA SER A 104 -8.83 -1.85 -5.75
C SER A 104 -9.48 -3.15 -5.28
N PHE A 105 -9.09 -3.66 -4.11
CA PHE A 105 -9.75 -4.84 -3.54
C PHE A 105 -11.21 -4.58 -3.19
N ASP A 106 -11.52 -3.42 -2.59
CA ASP A 106 -12.90 -3.04 -2.28
C ASP A 106 -13.76 -3.00 -3.54
N GLU A 107 -13.26 -2.34 -4.58
CA GLU A 107 -13.96 -2.23 -5.86
C GLU A 107 -14.14 -3.60 -6.54
N GLN A 108 -13.13 -4.47 -6.47
CA GLN A 108 -13.19 -5.81 -7.03
C GLN A 108 -14.18 -6.69 -6.25
N ILE A 109 -14.17 -6.64 -4.91
CA ILE A 109 -15.12 -7.35 -4.06
C ILE A 109 -16.55 -6.89 -4.36
N ASP A 110 -16.80 -5.57 -4.41
CA ASP A 110 -18.13 -5.00 -4.68
C ASP A 110 -18.68 -5.37 -6.05
N ARG A 111 -17.81 -5.53 -7.04
CA ARG A 111 -18.21 -5.91 -8.41
C ARG A 111 -18.45 -7.41 -8.57
N THR A 112 -17.70 -8.23 -7.85
CA THR A 112 -17.63 -9.67 -8.12
C THR A 112 -18.40 -10.50 -7.11
N LEU A 113 -18.40 -10.12 -5.82
CA LEU A 113 -19.09 -10.91 -4.78
C LEU A 113 -20.54 -10.47 -4.63
N GLY A 114 -21.47 -11.40 -4.93
CA GLY A 114 -22.89 -11.27 -4.69
C GLY A 114 -23.39 -12.14 -3.53
N ALA A 115 -22.49 -12.72 -2.74
CA ALA A 115 -22.84 -13.53 -1.58
C ALA A 115 -23.23 -12.67 -0.37
N ASP A 116 -24.25 -13.10 0.39
CA ASP A 116 -24.63 -12.46 1.66
C ASP A 116 -23.56 -12.70 2.73
N PHE A 117 -22.97 -13.91 2.76
CA PHE A 117 -21.93 -14.30 3.69
C PHE A 117 -20.78 -15.05 3.03
N VAL A 118 -19.59 -14.81 3.57
CA VAL A 118 -18.35 -15.52 3.27
C VAL A 118 -17.90 -16.27 4.50
N VAL A 119 -17.83 -17.58 4.42
CA VAL A 119 -17.37 -18.45 5.51
C VAL A 119 -15.97 -18.93 5.20
N GLN A 120 -15.00 -18.54 6.03
CA GLN A 120 -13.60 -18.90 5.84
C GLN A 120 -12.81 -18.86 7.14
N ASN A 121 -11.62 -19.46 7.13
CA ASN A 121 -10.67 -19.37 8.23
C ASN A 121 -10.02 -17.97 8.29
N ASP A 122 -9.83 -17.42 9.50
CA ASP A 122 -9.18 -16.12 9.73
C ASP A 122 -7.76 -16.02 9.15
N SER A 123 -7.09 -17.17 9.05
CA SER A 123 -5.73 -17.27 8.49
C SER A 123 -5.70 -17.70 7.04
N PHE A 124 -6.82 -17.70 6.33
CA PHE A 124 -6.99 -18.19 4.94
C PHE A 124 -6.55 -19.66 4.74
N LEU A 125 -6.43 -20.42 5.81
CA LEU A 125 -6.12 -21.84 5.73
C LEU A 125 -7.38 -22.65 5.36
N PRO A 126 -7.21 -23.73 4.60
CA PRO A 126 -8.33 -24.62 4.29
C PRO A 126 -8.90 -25.27 5.57
N PHE A 127 -10.17 -25.67 5.52
CA PHE A 127 -10.87 -26.32 6.61
C PHE A 127 -11.51 -27.64 6.14
N PRO A 128 -11.82 -28.57 7.07
CA PRO A 128 -12.38 -29.87 6.74
C PRO A 128 -13.83 -29.76 6.22
N GLN A 129 -14.26 -30.77 5.50
CA GLN A 129 -15.57 -30.81 4.82
C GLN A 129 -16.75 -30.73 5.81
N GLU A 130 -16.57 -31.15 7.04
CA GLU A 130 -17.58 -31.06 8.12
C GLU A 130 -18.02 -29.61 8.39
N VAL A 131 -17.14 -28.62 8.18
CA VAL A 131 -17.49 -27.19 8.23
C VAL A 131 -18.46 -26.84 7.11
N THR A 132 -18.14 -27.27 5.90
CA THR A 132 -19.02 -27.04 4.73
C THR A 132 -20.39 -27.70 4.93
N ASP A 133 -20.42 -28.93 5.46
CA ASP A 133 -21.65 -29.64 5.73
C ASP A 133 -22.48 -28.93 6.81
N ALA A 134 -21.85 -28.37 7.83
CA ALA A 134 -22.51 -27.57 8.87
C ALA A 134 -23.12 -26.27 8.29
N VAL A 135 -22.39 -25.60 7.41
CA VAL A 135 -22.83 -24.36 6.75
C VAL A 135 -24.02 -24.64 5.82
N THR A 136 -23.90 -25.67 4.97
CA THR A 136 -24.96 -26.02 3.99
C THR A 136 -26.22 -26.57 4.67
N GLY A 137 -26.08 -27.17 5.86
CA GLY A 137 -27.17 -27.67 6.69
C GLY A 137 -27.83 -26.65 7.61
N ALA A 138 -27.30 -25.42 7.66
CA ALA A 138 -27.82 -24.38 8.57
C ALA A 138 -29.23 -23.93 8.14
N PRO A 139 -30.16 -23.76 9.10
CA PRO A 139 -31.51 -23.26 8.80
C PRO A 139 -31.44 -21.87 8.16
N GLY A 140 -32.12 -21.70 7.03
CA GLY A 140 -32.14 -20.44 6.29
C GLY A 140 -31.02 -20.27 5.27
N ALA A 141 -30.06 -21.20 5.20
CA ALA A 141 -29.09 -21.22 4.12
C ALA A 141 -29.78 -21.61 2.78
N GLY A 142 -29.64 -20.76 1.78
CA GLY A 142 -30.19 -20.99 0.44
C GLY A 142 -29.14 -21.59 -0.50
N THR A 143 -28.43 -20.75 -1.23
CA THR A 143 -27.32 -21.19 -2.06
C THR A 143 -26.02 -21.17 -1.25
N ALA A 144 -25.31 -22.30 -1.28
CA ALA A 144 -23.94 -22.38 -0.76
C ALA A 144 -23.02 -22.89 -1.87
N VAL A 145 -21.94 -22.16 -2.12
CA VAL A 145 -20.93 -22.46 -3.15
C VAL A 145 -19.57 -22.61 -2.49
N ARG A 146 -18.97 -23.77 -2.65
CA ARG A 146 -17.64 -24.05 -2.15
C ARG A 146 -16.56 -23.52 -3.09
N SER A 147 -15.49 -23.06 -2.49
CA SER A 147 -14.24 -22.80 -3.19
C SER A 147 -13.11 -23.62 -2.57
N ARG A 148 -12.29 -24.22 -3.42
CA ARG A 148 -11.12 -25.02 -3.03
C ARG A 148 -9.96 -24.69 -3.93
N PHE A 149 -8.78 -24.48 -3.39
CA PHE A 149 -7.56 -24.23 -4.15
C PHE A 149 -6.68 -25.46 -4.19
N ALA A 150 -6.03 -25.68 -5.35
CA ALA A 150 -5.01 -26.70 -5.50
C ALA A 150 -3.80 -26.15 -6.28
N PRO A 151 -2.57 -26.35 -5.80
CA PRO A 151 -1.37 -26.02 -6.55
C PRO A 151 -1.27 -26.86 -7.83
N VAL A 152 -0.94 -26.18 -8.93
CA VAL A 152 -0.80 -26.80 -10.26
C VAL A 152 0.39 -26.22 -11.02
N ALA A 153 0.88 -27.01 -11.99
CA ALA A 153 1.81 -26.53 -13.00
C ALA A 153 1.15 -26.67 -14.37
N VAL A 154 0.98 -25.55 -15.06
CA VAL A 154 0.36 -25.48 -16.39
C VAL A 154 1.46 -25.39 -17.42
N ARG A 155 1.35 -26.18 -18.49
CA ARG A 155 2.21 -26.03 -19.66
C ARG A 155 1.42 -25.29 -20.74
N LEU A 156 1.99 -24.16 -21.17
CA LEU A 156 1.36 -23.28 -22.15
C LEU A 156 1.83 -23.58 -23.58
N PRO A 157 1.10 -23.17 -24.62
CA PRO A 157 1.43 -23.45 -26.02
C PRO A 157 2.76 -22.86 -26.49
N ASP A 158 3.22 -21.75 -25.91
CA ASP A 158 4.53 -21.13 -26.15
C ASP A 158 5.72 -21.92 -25.58
N GLY A 159 5.45 -22.99 -24.82
CA GLY A 159 6.42 -23.84 -24.17
C GLY A 159 6.68 -23.50 -22.71
N ASP A 160 6.16 -22.40 -22.23
CA ASP A 160 6.33 -21.95 -20.84
C ASP A 160 5.60 -22.89 -19.88
N ARG A 161 6.20 -23.01 -18.68
CA ARG A 161 5.62 -23.73 -17.56
C ARG A 161 5.41 -22.76 -16.41
N VAL A 162 4.16 -22.55 -16.08
CA VAL A 162 3.74 -21.66 -15.00
C VAL A 162 3.28 -22.49 -13.80
N GLU A 163 3.91 -22.29 -12.65
CA GLU A 163 3.44 -22.82 -11.37
C GLU A 163 2.48 -21.83 -10.74
N THR A 164 1.26 -22.28 -10.47
CA THR A 164 0.16 -21.46 -9.97
C THR A 164 -0.81 -22.30 -9.14
N SER A 165 -1.96 -21.78 -8.80
CA SER A 165 -3.07 -22.50 -8.20
C SER A 165 -4.29 -22.46 -9.12
N VAL A 166 -5.11 -23.49 -9.03
CA VAL A 166 -6.42 -23.55 -9.66
C VAL A 166 -7.50 -23.54 -8.60
N ALA A 167 -8.51 -22.69 -8.76
CA ALA A 167 -9.71 -22.65 -7.92
C ALA A 167 -10.76 -23.65 -8.45
N GLY A 168 -11.34 -24.45 -7.57
CA GLY A 168 -12.47 -25.31 -7.89
C GLY A 168 -13.74 -24.73 -7.28
N TYR A 169 -14.80 -24.60 -8.10
CA TYR A 169 -16.09 -24.06 -7.67
C TYR A 169 -17.23 -25.05 -7.95
N ASP A 170 -18.27 -24.98 -7.13
CA ASP A 170 -19.54 -25.64 -7.41
C ASP A 170 -20.26 -24.99 -8.61
N PRO A 171 -21.15 -25.72 -9.31
CA PRO A 171 -21.79 -25.25 -10.57
C PRO A 171 -22.66 -23.98 -10.41
N ARG A 172 -23.12 -23.65 -9.20
CA ARG A 172 -23.99 -22.49 -8.91
C ARG A 172 -23.18 -21.21 -8.59
N LEU A 173 -21.96 -21.10 -9.11
CA LEU A 173 -21.09 -19.94 -8.87
C LEU A 173 -21.76 -18.61 -9.23
N ASP A 174 -22.52 -18.56 -10.32
CA ASP A 174 -23.22 -17.33 -10.78
C ASP A 174 -24.29 -16.82 -9.79
N GLU A 175 -24.70 -17.63 -8.80
CA GLU A 175 -25.65 -17.18 -7.80
C GLU A 175 -24.99 -16.40 -6.64
N VAL A 176 -23.67 -16.51 -6.49
CA VAL A 176 -22.89 -15.91 -5.41
C VAL A 176 -21.76 -15.01 -5.91
N ALA A 177 -21.49 -15.04 -7.21
CA ALA A 177 -20.43 -14.23 -7.81
C ALA A 177 -20.82 -13.81 -9.23
N ASP A 178 -20.55 -12.55 -9.57
CA ASP A 178 -20.75 -11.98 -10.92
C ASP A 178 -19.39 -11.87 -11.62
N LEU A 179 -19.04 -12.89 -12.40
CA LEU A 179 -17.80 -12.92 -13.17
C LEU A 179 -18.01 -12.27 -14.54
N ALA A 180 -17.25 -11.23 -14.85
CA ALA A 180 -17.25 -10.65 -16.19
C ALA A 180 -16.45 -11.54 -17.15
N TYR A 181 -17.09 -12.03 -18.21
CA TYR A 181 -16.48 -12.87 -19.24
C TYR A 181 -16.20 -12.07 -20.52
N THR A 182 -14.99 -12.21 -21.04
CA THR A 182 -14.64 -11.72 -22.38
C THR A 182 -15.00 -12.75 -23.46
N ALA A 183 -15.04 -14.04 -23.10
CA ALA A 183 -15.48 -15.13 -23.97
C ALA A 183 -15.92 -16.35 -23.15
N GLY A 184 -16.97 -17.05 -23.60
CA GLY A 184 -17.54 -18.16 -22.85
C GLY A 184 -18.42 -17.71 -21.69
N ASP A 185 -18.70 -18.62 -20.77
CA ASP A 185 -19.52 -18.40 -19.57
C ASP A 185 -19.11 -19.36 -18.43
N THR A 186 -19.70 -19.19 -17.24
CA THR A 186 -19.45 -20.05 -16.08
C THR A 186 -19.68 -21.53 -16.37
N SER A 187 -20.75 -21.86 -17.07
CA SER A 187 -21.09 -23.24 -17.38
C SER A 187 -20.06 -23.89 -18.31
N ALA A 188 -19.54 -23.11 -19.25
CA ALA A 188 -18.47 -23.54 -20.14
C ALA A 188 -17.14 -23.72 -19.40
N ALA A 189 -16.83 -22.90 -18.39
CA ALA A 189 -15.59 -23.02 -17.59
C ALA A 189 -15.66 -24.19 -16.60
N LEU A 190 -16.78 -24.36 -15.91
CA LEU A 190 -16.96 -25.37 -14.86
C LEU A 190 -17.32 -26.78 -15.41
N GLY A 191 -17.52 -26.91 -16.72
CA GLY A 191 -17.80 -28.19 -17.39
C GLY A 191 -16.65 -29.20 -17.18
N GLY A 192 -17.01 -30.52 -17.25
CA GLY A 192 -16.04 -31.59 -17.06
C GLY A 192 -14.87 -31.50 -18.05
N GLY A 193 -13.62 -31.48 -17.52
CA GLY A 193 -12.41 -31.37 -18.34
C GLY A 193 -12.17 -29.98 -18.94
N ARG A 194 -12.84 -28.96 -18.43
CA ARG A 194 -12.68 -27.56 -18.86
C ARG A 194 -12.04 -26.69 -17.78
N VAL A 195 -11.52 -25.54 -18.19
CA VAL A 195 -10.89 -24.55 -17.34
C VAL A 195 -11.27 -23.15 -17.81
N GLY A 196 -11.59 -22.27 -16.88
CA GLY A 196 -11.62 -20.83 -17.10
C GLY A 196 -10.28 -20.22 -16.72
N MET A 197 -9.90 -19.10 -17.36
CA MET A 197 -8.68 -18.36 -17.05
C MET A 197 -8.83 -16.88 -17.41
N ASP A 198 -7.90 -16.08 -16.91
CA ASP A 198 -7.79 -14.67 -17.24
C ASP A 198 -7.51 -14.45 -18.72
N ALA A 199 -8.21 -13.49 -19.35
CA ALA A 199 -8.12 -13.22 -20.79
C ALA A 199 -6.79 -12.61 -21.20
N GLU A 200 -6.16 -11.82 -20.33
CA GLU A 200 -4.87 -11.21 -20.60
C GLU A 200 -3.76 -12.26 -20.52
N PHE A 201 -3.79 -13.07 -19.46
CA PHE A 201 -2.89 -14.21 -19.33
C PHE A 201 -3.02 -15.17 -20.53
N ALA A 202 -4.22 -15.47 -20.96
CA ALA A 202 -4.46 -16.30 -22.12
C ALA A 202 -3.90 -15.69 -23.42
N ARG A 203 -4.08 -14.39 -23.61
CA ARG A 203 -3.57 -13.65 -24.78
C ARG A 203 -2.05 -13.65 -24.83
N ASP A 204 -1.39 -13.41 -23.69
CA ASP A 204 0.06 -13.30 -23.60
C ASP A 204 0.77 -14.63 -23.94
N HIS A 205 0.09 -15.74 -23.66
CA HIS A 205 0.58 -17.10 -23.95
C HIS A 205 -0.07 -17.75 -25.19
N GLY A 206 -0.78 -16.97 -26.02
CA GLY A 206 -1.40 -17.46 -27.25
C GLY A 206 -2.54 -18.46 -27.05
N VAL A 207 -3.16 -18.48 -25.86
CA VAL A 207 -4.30 -19.34 -25.50
C VAL A 207 -5.62 -18.69 -25.92
N ARG A 208 -6.57 -19.51 -26.36
CA ARG A 208 -7.94 -19.08 -26.75
C ARG A 208 -8.95 -20.10 -26.24
N VAL A 209 -10.22 -19.72 -26.21
CA VAL A 209 -11.31 -20.67 -25.96
C VAL A 209 -11.21 -21.84 -26.96
N GLY A 210 -11.29 -23.06 -26.45
CA GLY A 210 -11.07 -24.29 -27.21
C GLY A 210 -9.62 -24.80 -27.23
N THR A 211 -8.65 -24.02 -26.78
CA THR A 211 -7.26 -24.49 -26.62
C THR A 211 -7.21 -25.50 -25.47
N THR A 212 -6.49 -26.61 -25.67
CA THR A 212 -6.24 -27.60 -24.61
C THR A 212 -4.87 -27.35 -23.97
N VAL A 213 -4.85 -27.25 -22.65
CA VAL A 213 -3.64 -27.02 -21.85
C VAL A 213 -3.41 -28.18 -20.89
N PRO A 214 -2.23 -28.78 -20.88
CA PRO A 214 -1.85 -29.80 -19.89
C PRO A 214 -1.64 -29.14 -18.51
N VAL A 215 -2.43 -29.58 -17.53
CA VAL A 215 -2.36 -29.12 -16.14
C VAL A 215 -1.91 -30.28 -15.25
N ARG A 216 -0.77 -30.11 -14.59
CA ARG A 216 -0.24 -31.08 -13.64
C ARG A 216 -0.56 -30.68 -12.21
N PHE A 217 -1.33 -31.49 -11.52
CA PHE A 217 -1.70 -31.31 -10.12
C PHE A 217 -0.59 -31.80 -9.17
N GLN A 218 -0.60 -31.29 -7.94
CA GLN A 218 0.36 -31.71 -6.90
C GLN A 218 0.27 -33.22 -6.58
N SER A 219 -0.88 -33.85 -6.80
CA SER A 219 -1.07 -35.32 -6.71
C SER A 219 -0.20 -36.13 -7.71
N GLY A 220 0.50 -35.46 -8.62
CA GLY A 220 1.24 -36.05 -9.74
C GLY A 220 0.36 -36.39 -10.96
N ARG A 221 -0.96 -36.29 -10.85
CA ARG A 221 -1.90 -36.50 -11.98
C ARG A 221 -1.84 -35.34 -12.94
N THR A 222 -1.96 -35.62 -14.23
CA THR A 222 -2.06 -34.61 -15.29
C THR A 222 -3.45 -34.69 -15.93
N ALA A 223 -4.02 -33.53 -16.20
CA ALA A 223 -5.27 -33.38 -16.94
C ALA A 223 -5.02 -32.51 -18.17
N ASP A 224 -5.53 -32.92 -19.30
CA ASP A 224 -5.64 -32.07 -20.48
C ASP A 224 -6.97 -31.32 -20.40
N LEU A 225 -6.91 -30.05 -19.98
CA LEU A 225 -8.09 -29.21 -19.78
C LEU A 225 -8.29 -28.31 -21.00
N THR A 226 -9.52 -28.25 -21.50
CA THR A 226 -9.88 -27.35 -22.60
C THR A 226 -10.35 -26.02 -22.03
N VAL A 227 -9.81 -24.92 -22.51
CA VAL A 227 -10.26 -23.57 -22.09
C VAL A 227 -11.69 -23.36 -22.53
N GLY A 228 -12.59 -23.22 -21.56
CA GLY A 228 -14.04 -23.04 -21.78
C GLY A 228 -14.47 -21.58 -21.72
N ALA A 229 -13.80 -20.76 -20.90
CA ALA A 229 -14.12 -19.35 -20.77
C ALA A 229 -12.88 -18.52 -20.46
N LEU A 230 -12.94 -17.25 -20.82
CA LEU A 230 -11.95 -16.23 -20.48
C LEU A 230 -12.65 -15.13 -19.68
N THR A 231 -12.16 -14.84 -18.49
CA THR A 231 -12.67 -13.78 -17.63
C THR A 231 -11.91 -12.48 -17.83
N ASP A 232 -12.57 -11.36 -17.59
CA ASP A 232 -11.87 -10.10 -17.48
C ASP A 232 -10.96 -10.12 -16.25
N ARG A 233 -9.81 -9.43 -16.32
CA ARG A 233 -8.83 -9.34 -15.25
C ARG A 233 -9.41 -8.76 -13.96
N ASP A 234 -10.37 -7.85 -14.08
CA ASP A 234 -11.07 -7.24 -12.95
C ASP A 234 -12.03 -8.19 -12.24
N SER A 235 -12.26 -9.38 -12.81
CA SER A 235 -13.08 -10.42 -12.18
C SER A 235 -12.22 -11.21 -11.18
N ALA A 236 -12.65 -11.30 -9.93
CA ALA A 236 -11.95 -11.97 -8.84
C ALA A 236 -11.84 -13.51 -8.99
N SER A 237 -11.79 -14.03 -10.21
CA SER A 237 -11.84 -15.46 -10.54
C SER A 237 -10.67 -16.29 -9.99
N GLY A 238 -9.65 -15.67 -9.44
CA GLY A 238 -8.50 -16.40 -8.91
C GLY A 238 -7.79 -15.73 -7.75
N PHE A 239 -8.37 -14.72 -7.11
CA PHE A 239 -7.83 -14.03 -5.92
C PHE A 239 -6.29 -14.02 -5.83
N GLY A 240 -5.63 -13.35 -6.80
CA GLY A 240 -4.19 -13.17 -6.79
C GLY A 240 -3.36 -14.37 -7.24
N THR A 241 -3.96 -15.39 -7.85
CA THR A 241 -3.21 -16.47 -8.48
C THR A 241 -2.85 -16.12 -9.93
N PRO A 242 -1.59 -16.31 -10.36
CA PRO A 242 -1.21 -16.06 -11.75
C PRO A 242 -2.10 -16.82 -12.73
N GLY A 243 -2.72 -16.09 -13.67
CA GLY A 243 -3.57 -16.64 -14.72
C GLY A 243 -5.03 -16.86 -14.33
N GLY A 244 -5.44 -16.63 -13.08
CA GLY A 244 -6.83 -16.71 -12.65
C GLY A 244 -7.54 -18.03 -13.02
N LEU A 245 -6.85 -19.18 -12.88
CA LEU A 245 -7.38 -20.46 -13.32
C LEU A 245 -8.48 -20.97 -12.39
N PHE A 246 -9.59 -21.40 -12.98
CA PHE A 246 -10.69 -22.04 -12.24
C PHE A 246 -11.34 -23.18 -13.02
N VAL A 247 -11.86 -24.15 -12.28
CA VAL A 247 -12.49 -25.38 -12.82
C VAL A 247 -13.72 -25.73 -11.99
N GLY A 248 -14.56 -26.61 -12.53
CA GLY A 248 -15.63 -27.20 -11.73
C GLY A 248 -15.09 -28.09 -10.61
N MET A 249 -15.74 -28.08 -9.44
CA MET A 249 -15.36 -28.87 -8.24
C MET A 249 -15.19 -30.34 -8.57
N ALA A 250 -16.02 -30.91 -9.44
CA ALA A 250 -15.92 -32.31 -9.88
C ALA A 250 -14.59 -32.60 -10.61
N THR A 251 -14.11 -31.65 -11.42
CA THR A 251 -12.79 -31.77 -12.09
C THR A 251 -11.68 -31.73 -11.05
N LEU A 252 -11.76 -30.76 -10.10
CA LEU A 252 -10.74 -30.64 -9.05
C LEU A 252 -10.66 -31.90 -8.17
N GLN A 253 -11.81 -32.41 -7.71
CA GLN A 253 -11.88 -33.65 -6.91
C GLN A 253 -11.32 -34.87 -7.63
N ARG A 254 -11.49 -34.97 -8.96
CA ARG A 254 -10.93 -36.05 -9.75
C ARG A 254 -9.41 -36.06 -9.77
N TYR A 255 -8.77 -34.89 -9.88
CA TYR A 255 -7.33 -34.78 -10.06
C TYR A 255 -6.58 -34.40 -8.79
N ALA A 256 -7.24 -33.77 -7.83
CA ALA A 256 -6.72 -33.42 -6.49
C ALA A 256 -7.67 -33.95 -5.38
N PRO A 257 -7.80 -35.29 -5.24
CA PRO A 257 -8.66 -35.85 -4.21
C PRO A 257 -8.14 -35.55 -2.80
N GLY A 258 -9.05 -35.44 -1.82
CA GLY A 258 -8.72 -35.19 -0.42
C GLY A 258 -8.36 -33.74 -0.09
N GLY A 259 -8.54 -32.81 -1.03
CA GLY A 259 -8.38 -31.40 -0.76
C GLY A 259 -9.47 -30.88 0.20
N GLN A 260 -9.11 -29.89 1.00
CA GLN A 260 -10.01 -29.19 1.94
C GLN A 260 -10.59 -27.96 1.28
N ASP A 261 -11.79 -27.53 1.74
CA ASP A 261 -12.44 -26.30 1.27
C ASP A 261 -11.75 -25.08 1.91
N SER A 262 -11.66 -24.00 1.17
CA SER A 262 -11.00 -22.77 1.63
C SER A 262 -12.02 -21.69 1.97
N VAL A 263 -13.11 -21.64 1.21
CA VAL A 263 -14.19 -20.64 1.37
C VAL A 263 -15.52 -21.30 1.04
N VAL A 264 -16.57 -20.93 1.74
CA VAL A 264 -17.96 -21.20 1.36
C VAL A 264 -18.69 -19.87 1.25
N TYR A 265 -19.21 -19.57 0.07
CA TYR A 265 -20.08 -18.42 -0.19
C TYR A 265 -21.51 -18.84 0.04
N VAL A 266 -22.28 -18.04 0.80
CA VAL A 266 -23.64 -18.39 1.20
C VAL A 266 -24.58 -17.24 0.91
N ASN A 267 -25.70 -17.54 0.27
CA ASN A 267 -26.86 -16.65 0.17
C ASN A 267 -28.00 -17.17 1.04
N ALA A 268 -28.76 -16.26 1.62
CA ALA A 268 -29.96 -16.57 2.35
C ALA A 268 -31.01 -17.22 1.43
N ALA A 269 -31.80 -18.12 1.97
CA ALA A 269 -32.99 -18.63 1.27
C ALA A 269 -34.02 -17.51 1.15
N ASP A 270 -34.84 -17.58 0.08
CA ASP A 270 -35.90 -16.60 -0.17
C ASP A 270 -36.79 -16.37 1.05
N GLY A 271 -36.87 -15.09 1.47
CA GLY A 271 -37.69 -14.70 2.61
C GLY A 271 -37.01 -14.92 4.00
N THR A 272 -35.78 -15.36 4.04
CA THR A 272 -35.02 -15.48 5.28
C THR A 272 -34.35 -14.12 5.61
N ASP A 273 -34.41 -13.72 6.88
CA ASP A 273 -33.68 -12.57 7.38
C ASP A 273 -32.18 -12.88 7.47
N THR A 274 -31.35 -11.99 6.92
CA THR A 274 -29.89 -12.17 6.89
C THR A 274 -29.28 -12.20 8.29
N ASP A 275 -29.77 -11.39 9.24
CA ASP A 275 -29.31 -11.41 10.63
C ASP A 275 -29.65 -12.75 11.31
N GLY A 276 -30.83 -13.29 11.01
CA GLY A 276 -31.22 -14.62 11.48
C GLY A 276 -30.33 -15.71 10.94
N LEU A 277 -30.04 -15.70 9.64
CA LEU A 277 -29.11 -16.65 9.00
C LEU A 277 -27.71 -16.54 9.60
N ARG A 278 -27.19 -15.33 9.83
CA ARG A 278 -25.87 -15.12 10.47
C ARG A 278 -25.80 -15.85 11.82
N ALA A 279 -26.82 -15.67 12.67
CA ALA A 279 -26.87 -16.32 13.97
C ALA A 279 -26.92 -17.85 13.90
N GLU A 280 -27.62 -18.41 12.89
CA GLU A 280 -27.66 -19.85 12.66
C GLU A 280 -26.31 -20.40 12.14
N LEU A 281 -25.66 -19.69 11.21
CA LEU A 281 -24.34 -20.06 10.71
C LEU A 281 -23.27 -20.01 11.83
N GLU A 282 -23.25 -18.94 12.63
CA GLU A 282 -22.35 -18.82 13.78
C GLU A 282 -22.55 -19.96 14.78
N ARG A 283 -23.80 -20.31 15.07
CA ARG A 283 -24.14 -21.44 15.96
C ARG A 283 -23.72 -22.80 15.39
N ALA A 284 -23.90 -23.00 14.08
CA ALA A 284 -23.46 -24.21 13.40
C ALA A 284 -21.93 -24.36 13.39
N LEU A 285 -21.20 -23.23 13.49
CA LEU A 285 -19.74 -23.18 13.49
C LEU A 285 -19.12 -23.09 14.89
N ASP A 286 -19.89 -23.09 15.99
CA ASP A 286 -19.37 -23.14 17.37
C ASP A 286 -18.28 -24.19 17.61
N PRO A 287 -18.32 -25.41 16.99
CA PRO A 287 -17.26 -26.40 17.11
C PRO A 287 -15.97 -26.04 16.37
N TYR A 288 -15.98 -25.00 15.51
CA TYR A 288 -14.88 -24.64 14.61
C TYR A 288 -14.44 -23.18 14.81
N PRO A 289 -13.89 -22.79 15.97
CA PRO A 289 -13.63 -21.39 16.34
C PRO A 289 -12.62 -20.67 15.43
N GLN A 290 -11.90 -21.39 14.59
CA GLN A 290 -10.97 -20.83 13.59
C GLN A 290 -11.67 -20.39 12.30
N VAL A 291 -12.95 -20.73 12.12
CA VAL A 291 -13.75 -20.37 10.94
C VAL A 291 -14.79 -19.34 11.36
N ALA A 292 -14.89 -18.26 10.62
CA ALA A 292 -15.81 -17.17 10.92
C ALA A 292 -16.78 -16.93 9.77
N VAL A 293 -17.98 -16.51 10.13
CA VAL A 293 -19.01 -16.00 9.20
C VAL A 293 -18.83 -14.50 9.06
N ARG A 294 -18.67 -14.02 7.84
CA ARG A 294 -18.49 -12.61 7.54
C ARG A 294 -19.49 -12.16 6.50
N ASP A 295 -20.11 -11.02 6.72
CA ASP A 295 -20.75 -10.30 5.65
C ASP A 295 -19.69 -9.63 4.75
N LEU A 296 -20.13 -8.93 3.72
CA LEU A 296 -19.22 -8.30 2.75
C LEU A 296 -18.34 -7.21 3.40
N ALA A 297 -18.87 -6.48 4.39
CA ALA A 297 -18.12 -5.45 5.10
C ALA A 297 -17.05 -6.06 6.01
N ASP A 298 -17.42 -7.06 6.82
CA ASP A 298 -16.49 -7.81 7.66
C ASP A 298 -15.40 -8.51 6.83
N TYR A 299 -15.74 -8.97 5.61
CA TYR A 299 -14.77 -9.59 4.71
C TYR A 299 -13.75 -8.58 4.17
N LYS A 300 -14.21 -7.38 3.79
CA LYS A 300 -13.30 -6.28 3.41
C LYS A 300 -12.38 -5.90 4.55
N ASP A 301 -12.92 -5.77 5.76
CA ASP A 301 -12.12 -5.43 6.95
C ASP A 301 -11.03 -6.49 7.20
N LEU A 302 -11.33 -7.79 7.03
CA LEU A 302 -10.30 -8.84 7.14
C LEU A 302 -9.19 -8.66 6.10
N VAL A 303 -9.51 -8.36 4.84
CA VAL A 303 -8.51 -8.11 3.78
C VAL A 303 -7.69 -6.86 4.10
N HIS A 304 -8.33 -5.79 4.57
CA HIS A 304 -7.66 -4.56 5.00
C HIS A 304 -6.68 -4.82 6.14
N ASP A 305 -7.07 -5.60 7.15
CA ASP A 305 -6.22 -5.96 8.28
C ASP A 305 -4.99 -6.76 7.85
N GLN A 306 -5.13 -7.69 6.91
CA GLN A 306 -3.99 -8.45 6.36
C GLN A 306 -3.00 -7.54 5.62
N ILE A 307 -3.50 -6.61 4.82
CA ILE A 307 -2.68 -5.60 4.15
C ILE A 307 -2.00 -4.70 5.21
N ALA A 308 -2.76 -4.26 6.22
CA ALA A 308 -2.27 -3.37 7.27
C ALA A 308 -1.12 -3.98 8.08
N VAL A 309 -1.17 -5.28 8.40
CA VAL A 309 -0.10 -5.98 9.15
C VAL A 309 1.25 -5.86 8.43
N LEU A 310 1.28 -6.12 7.12
CA LEU A 310 2.51 -5.99 6.32
C LEU A 310 3.01 -4.55 6.30
N LEU A 311 2.08 -3.59 6.19
CA LEU A 311 2.40 -2.17 6.16
C LEU A 311 2.92 -1.66 7.50
N TYR A 312 2.35 -2.11 8.63
CA TYR A 312 2.84 -1.71 9.95
C TYR A 312 4.30 -2.08 10.16
N LEU A 313 4.73 -3.25 9.66
CA LEU A 313 6.13 -3.66 9.70
C LEU A 313 7.01 -2.69 8.90
N VAL A 314 6.58 -2.32 7.69
CA VAL A 314 7.29 -1.34 6.85
C VAL A 314 7.31 0.04 7.53
N TYR A 315 6.17 0.49 8.07
CA TYR A 315 6.08 1.78 8.78
C TYR A 315 6.93 1.81 10.05
N ALA A 316 7.08 0.69 10.76
CA ALA A 316 7.98 0.61 11.92
C ALA A 316 9.45 0.83 11.52
N LEU A 317 9.89 0.20 10.42
CA LEU A 317 11.24 0.41 9.88
C LEU A 317 11.45 1.85 9.40
N LEU A 318 10.47 2.42 8.68
CA LEU A 318 10.50 3.81 8.24
C LEU A 318 10.45 4.78 9.42
N GLY A 319 9.70 4.47 10.48
CA GLY A 319 9.67 5.22 11.73
C GLY A 319 11.05 5.32 12.37
N LEU A 320 11.80 4.22 12.38
CA LEU A 320 13.20 4.21 12.86
C LEU A 320 14.07 5.12 11.99
N ALA A 321 13.94 5.10 10.67
CA ALA A 321 14.67 6.00 9.78
C ALA A 321 14.33 7.48 10.05
N ILE A 322 13.07 7.79 10.34
CA ILE A 322 12.63 9.14 10.73
C ILE A 322 13.29 9.55 12.06
N VAL A 323 13.36 8.66 13.05
CA VAL A 323 14.04 8.94 14.32
C VAL A 323 15.52 9.30 14.08
N ILE A 324 16.22 8.55 13.23
CA ILE A 324 17.61 8.84 12.87
C ILE A 324 17.70 10.21 12.18
N ALA A 325 16.77 10.53 11.27
CA ALA A 325 16.71 11.82 10.62
C ALA A 325 16.51 12.97 11.62
N VAL A 326 15.63 12.79 12.61
CA VAL A 326 15.41 13.75 13.71
C VAL A 326 16.69 14.00 14.50
N LEU A 327 17.43 12.96 14.86
CA LEU A 327 18.71 13.09 15.55
C LEU A 327 19.73 13.88 14.70
N GLY A 328 19.75 13.66 13.39
CA GLY A 328 20.54 14.45 12.43
C GLY A 328 20.15 15.93 12.45
N VAL A 329 18.85 16.24 12.46
CA VAL A 329 18.34 17.62 12.58
C VAL A 329 18.77 18.26 13.91
N VAL A 330 18.61 17.54 15.02
CA VAL A 330 19.04 18.02 16.37
C VAL A 330 20.52 18.36 16.38
N ASN A 331 21.37 17.47 15.86
CA ASN A 331 22.81 17.67 15.79
C ASN A 331 23.19 18.89 14.94
N THR A 332 22.57 19.02 13.76
CA THR A 332 22.81 20.15 12.85
C THR A 332 22.37 21.48 13.46
N LEU A 333 21.23 21.50 14.17
CA LEU A 333 20.77 22.70 14.89
C LEU A 333 21.69 23.05 16.06
N ALA A 334 22.16 22.05 16.82
CA ALA A 334 23.09 22.26 17.91
C ALA A 334 24.40 22.90 17.42
N LEU A 335 24.98 22.36 16.34
CA LEU A 335 26.17 22.93 15.70
C LEU A 335 25.90 24.35 15.19
N SER A 336 24.70 24.60 14.59
CA SER A 336 24.31 25.94 14.17
C SER A 336 24.30 26.97 15.30
N VAL A 337 23.83 26.56 16.45
CA VAL A 337 23.81 27.45 17.65
C VAL A 337 25.24 27.75 18.12
N VAL A 338 26.11 26.75 18.13
CA VAL A 338 27.53 26.94 18.56
C VAL A 338 28.27 27.88 17.60
N GLU A 339 28.17 27.66 16.29
CA GLU A 339 28.81 28.52 15.27
C GLU A 339 28.34 29.99 15.32
N ARG A 340 27.12 30.22 15.80
CA ARG A 340 26.47 31.54 15.84
C ARG A 340 26.42 32.11 17.26
N THR A 341 27.24 31.59 18.17
CA THR A 341 27.25 31.99 19.58
C THR A 341 27.41 33.50 19.74
N ARG A 342 28.36 34.13 19.02
CA ARG A 342 28.61 35.57 19.05
C ARG A 342 27.43 36.38 18.53
N GLU A 343 26.79 35.98 17.42
CA GLU A 343 25.57 36.64 16.86
C GLU A 343 24.43 36.57 17.88
N ILE A 344 24.23 35.42 18.51
CA ILE A 344 23.17 35.21 19.53
C ILE A 344 23.48 36.06 20.77
N GLY A 345 24.72 36.16 21.18
CA GLY A 345 25.18 37.03 22.28
C GLY A 345 24.87 38.50 22.01
N LEU A 346 25.20 38.99 20.81
CA LEU A 346 24.88 40.36 20.37
C LEU A 346 23.38 40.63 20.37
N LEU A 347 22.57 39.73 19.79
CA LEU A 347 21.10 39.86 19.77
C LEU A 347 20.53 39.98 21.20
N ARG A 348 21.10 39.23 22.14
CA ARG A 348 20.67 39.29 23.54
C ARG A 348 21.15 40.59 24.23
N ALA A 349 22.31 41.10 23.89
CA ALA A 349 22.83 42.33 24.41
C ALA A 349 21.95 43.56 24.00
N ILE A 350 21.40 43.52 22.77
CA ILE A 350 20.47 44.57 22.27
C ILE A 350 19.01 44.35 22.68
N GLY A 351 18.73 43.38 23.60
CA GLY A 351 17.41 43.25 24.24
C GLY A 351 16.54 42.03 23.78
N LEU A 352 17.05 41.09 22.97
CA LEU A 352 16.32 39.88 22.63
C LEU A 352 16.09 38.98 23.86
N SER A 353 14.85 38.73 24.24
CA SER A 353 14.49 37.92 25.39
C SER A 353 14.79 36.42 25.14
N ARG A 354 15.04 35.65 26.25
CA ARG A 354 15.20 34.18 26.16
C ARG A 354 14.02 33.46 25.51
N ARG A 355 12.79 33.97 25.69
CA ARG A 355 11.58 33.41 25.06
C ARG A 355 11.57 33.65 23.56
N GLN A 356 11.93 34.84 23.12
CA GLN A 356 12.04 35.19 21.70
C GLN A 356 13.12 34.38 20.98
N LEU A 357 14.30 34.19 21.61
CA LEU A 357 15.37 33.36 21.07
C LEU A 357 14.93 31.90 20.88
N ARG A 358 14.29 31.31 21.90
CA ARG A 358 13.75 29.96 21.81
C ARG A 358 12.69 29.83 20.70
N ARG A 359 11.79 30.80 20.56
CA ARG A 359 10.81 30.84 19.45
C ARG A 359 11.50 30.91 18.09
N MET A 360 12.53 31.73 17.95
CA MET A 360 13.27 31.89 16.69
C MET A 360 13.87 30.55 16.23
N ILE A 361 14.54 29.81 17.13
CA ILE A 361 15.16 28.54 16.81
C ILE A 361 14.11 27.46 16.51
N ARG A 362 12.99 27.42 17.26
CA ARG A 362 11.89 26.47 16.99
C ARG A 362 11.22 26.74 15.62
N LEU A 363 10.95 27.98 15.29
CA LEU A 363 10.36 28.34 13.99
C LEU A 363 11.31 27.99 12.83
N GLU A 364 12.62 28.22 13.02
CA GLU A 364 13.63 27.82 12.02
C GLU A 364 13.57 26.30 11.79
N SER A 365 13.52 25.49 12.85
CA SER A 365 13.42 24.04 12.78
C SER A 365 12.12 23.56 12.13
N VAL A 366 10.96 24.14 12.50
CA VAL A 366 9.68 23.79 11.92
C VAL A 366 9.65 24.08 10.40
N VAL A 367 10.19 25.23 9.99
CA VAL A 367 10.27 25.57 8.56
C VAL A 367 11.13 24.56 7.79
N ILE A 368 12.27 24.12 8.37
CA ILE A 368 13.14 23.11 7.75
C ILE A 368 12.44 21.76 7.68
N ALA A 369 11.76 21.34 8.76
CA ALA A 369 11.08 20.06 8.83
C ALA A 369 9.89 20.00 7.86
N VAL A 370 9.06 21.05 7.81
CA VAL A 370 7.92 21.12 6.87
C VAL A 370 8.42 21.21 5.43
N PHE A 371 9.51 21.92 5.16
CA PHE A 371 10.15 21.92 3.84
C PHE A 371 10.56 20.52 3.39
N GLY A 372 11.24 19.75 4.27
CA GLY A 372 11.59 18.36 4.01
C GLY A 372 10.36 17.48 3.77
N ALA A 373 9.31 17.69 4.59
CA ALA A 373 8.06 16.93 4.47
C ALA A 373 7.34 17.21 3.14
N LEU A 374 7.24 18.45 2.72
CA LEU A 374 6.57 18.80 1.46
C LEU A 374 7.32 18.23 0.24
N LEU A 375 8.67 18.30 0.25
CA LEU A 375 9.46 17.67 -0.80
C LEU A 375 9.34 16.14 -0.77
N GLY A 376 9.37 15.54 0.43
CA GLY A 376 9.18 14.11 0.59
C GLY A 376 7.82 13.66 0.11
N LEU A 377 6.74 14.35 0.50
CA LEU A 377 5.39 14.04 0.02
C LEU A 377 5.25 14.21 -1.50
N ALA A 378 5.82 15.26 -2.09
CA ALA A 378 5.79 15.44 -3.54
C ALA A 378 6.46 14.27 -4.28
N LEU A 379 7.61 13.79 -3.78
CA LEU A 379 8.27 12.60 -4.30
C LEU A 379 7.46 11.33 -4.04
N GLY A 380 6.94 11.17 -2.82
CA GLY A 380 6.14 10.01 -2.44
C GLY A 380 4.86 9.89 -3.27
N LEU A 381 4.15 10.98 -3.51
CA LEU A 381 2.99 11.02 -4.41
C LEU A 381 3.37 10.67 -5.85
N LEU A 382 4.50 11.19 -6.35
CA LEU A 382 5.00 10.86 -7.68
C LEU A 382 5.33 9.37 -7.81
N TRP A 383 6.00 8.80 -6.80
CA TRP A 383 6.29 7.36 -6.76
C TRP A 383 5.02 6.53 -6.61
N GLY A 384 4.08 6.99 -5.79
CA GLY A 384 2.77 6.36 -5.62
C GLY A 384 1.99 6.24 -6.92
N LEU A 385 2.02 7.27 -7.78
CA LEU A 385 1.43 7.21 -9.11
C LEU A 385 2.10 6.14 -10.00
N CYS A 386 3.43 6.03 -9.94
CA CYS A 386 4.14 5.02 -10.71
C CYS A 386 3.95 3.60 -10.13
N ILE A 387 3.87 3.45 -8.82
CA ILE A 387 3.52 2.18 -8.16
C ILE A 387 2.12 1.75 -8.59
N GLN A 388 1.15 2.68 -8.62
CA GLN A 388 -0.20 2.39 -9.09
C GLN A 388 -0.22 1.88 -10.54
N GLN A 389 0.62 2.41 -11.41
CA GLN A 389 0.73 1.88 -12.78
C GLN A 389 1.21 0.41 -12.80
N VAL A 390 2.17 0.07 -11.93
CA VAL A 390 2.62 -1.32 -11.80
C VAL A 390 1.51 -2.21 -11.23
N LEU A 391 0.76 -1.74 -10.24
CA LEU A 391 -0.38 -2.44 -9.66
C LEU A 391 -1.51 -2.61 -10.68
N ALA A 392 -1.77 -1.61 -11.52
CA ALA A 392 -2.76 -1.67 -12.58
C ALA A 392 -2.45 -2.74 -13.63
N LEU A 393 -1.16 -2.99 -13.91
CA LEU A 393 -0.73 -4.11 -14.75
C LEU A 393 -0.98 -5.49 -14.11
N GLU A 394 -1.24 -5.54 -12.81
CA GLU A 394 -1.65 -6.75 -12.06
C GLU A 394 -3.17 -6.78 -11.78
N GLY A 395 -3.97 -5.89 -12.39
CA GLY A 395 -5.43 -5.84 -12.23
C GLY A 395 -5.93 -4.97 -11.08
N LEU A 396 -5.04 -4.28 -10.35
CA LEU A 396 -5.41 -3.39 -9.24
C LEU A 396 -5.50 -1.94 -9.75
N THR A 397 -6.62 -1.57 -10.37
CA THR A 397 -6.76 -0.35 -11.16
C THR A 397 -7.17 0.90 -10.37
N ALA A 398 -7.75 0.75 -9.19
CA ALA A 398 -8.21 1.89 -8.39
C ALA A 398 -7.03 2.72 -7.87
N PHE A 399 -7.15 4.05 -7.97
CA PHE A 399 -6.18 5.00 -7.44
C PHE A 399 -6.77 5.77 -6.26
N ALA A 400 -6.11 5.68 -5.11
CA ALA A 400 -6.52 6.39 -3.91
C ALA A 400 -5.36 7.15 -3.26
N VAL A 401 -5.61 8.40 -2.88
CA VAL A 401 -4.66 9.21 -2.10
C VAL A 401 -5.16 9.30 -0.66
N PRO A 402 -4.40 8.81 0.32
CA PRO A 402 -4.79 8.84 1.72
C PRO A 402 -4.57 10.25 2.31
N TRP A 403 -5.48 11.19 2.04
CA TRP A 403 -5.37 12.59 2.48
C TRP A 403 -5.20 12.74 3.99
N GLY A 404 -5.81 11.85 4.79
CA GLY A 404 -5.61 11.79 6.25
C GLY A 404 -4.15 11.58 6.61
N THR A 405 -3.48 10.63 5.97
CA THR A 405 -2.05 10.34 6.17
C THR A 405 -1.18 11.51 5.70
N VAL A 406 -1.49 12.10 4.55
CA VAL A 406 -0.76 13.29 4.02
C VAL A 406 -0.80 14.44 5.03
N LEU A 407 -1.97 14.76 5.57
CA LEU A 407 -2.13 15.80 6.59
C LEU A 407 -1.41 15.42 7.90
N ALA A 408 -1.52 14.18 8.35
CA ALA A 408 -0.86 13.69 9.55
C ALA A 408 0.67 13.78 9.43
N VAL A 409 1.23 13.46 8.27
CA VAL A 409 2.68 13.57 7.99
C VAL A 409 3.15 15.01 8.06
N VAL A 410 2.42 15.96 7.48
CA VAL A 410 2.78 17.39 7.55
C VAL A 410 2.71 17.91 8.98
N ALA A 411 1.64 17.57 9.71
CA ALA A 411 1.50 17.94 11.13
C ALA A 411 2.58 17.28 12.01
N GLY A 412 2.87 16.00 11.77
CA GLY A 412 3.92 15.26 12.43
C GLY A 412 5.31 15.86 12.18
N ALA A 413 5.60 16.27 10.94
CA ALA A 413 6.86 16.93 10.61
C ALA A 413 7.02 18.28 11.33
N ALA A 414 5.94 19.06 11.43
CA ALA A 414 5.96 20.30 12.21
C ALA A 414 6.22 20.03 13.69
N LEU A 415 5.60 19.00 14.28
CA LEU A 415 5.81 18.56 15.65
C LEU A 415 7.27 18.10 15.87
N VAL A 416 7.79 17.28 14.96
CA VAL A 416 9.20 16.83 14.94
C VAL A 416 10.14 18.03 14.91
N GLY A 417 9.86 19.04 14.08
CA GLY A 417 10.63 20.27 14.03
C GLY A 417 10.67 21.00 15.39
N VAL A 418 9.53 21.07 16.08
CA VAL A 418 9.48 21.66 17.44
C VAL A 418 10.32 20.84 18.44
N VAL A 419 10.16 19.51 18.46
CA VAL A 419 10.85 18.59 19.37
C VAL A 419 12.36 18.64 19.13
N ALA A 420 12.81 18.56 17.88
CA ALA A 420 14.23 18.62 17.50
C ALA A 420 14.91 19.93 17.97
N ALA A 421 14.17 21.04 17.99
CA ALA A 421 14.68 22.31 18.43
C ALA A 421 14.69 22.52 19.96
N LEU A 422 14.07 21.64 20.77
CA LEU A 422 13.92 21.87 22.21
C LEU A 422 15.29 22.00 22.92
N LEU A 423 16.16 21.00 22.73
CA LEU A 423 17.48 20.97 23.37
C LEU A 423 18.40 22.10 22.87
N PRO A 424 18.59 22.32 21.55
CA PRO A 424 19.41 23.41 21.05
C PRO A 424 18.90 24.79 21.49
N ALA A 425 17.58 25.02 21.47
CA ALA A 425 16.99 26.29 21.89
C ALA A 425 17.14 26.56 23.39
N LEU A 426 17.04 25.52 24.22
CA LEU A 426 17.28 25.65 25.66
C LEU A 426 18.76 26.00 25.95
N ARG A 427 19.69 25.28 25.31
CA ARG A 427 21.15 25.58 25.47
C ARG A 427 21.49 26.99 25.02
N ALA A 428 21.04 27.41 23.84
CA ALA A 428 21.21 28.77 23.33
C ALA A 428 20.68 29.84 24.29
N SER A 429 19.48 29.61 24.86
CA SER A 429 18.84 30.60 25.74
C SER A 429 19.52 30.75 27.12
N ARG A 430 20.32 29.76 27.53
CA ARG A 430 21.04 29.74 28.83
C ARG A 430 22.49 30.24 28.73
N MET A 431 23.02 30.50 27.51
CA MET A 431 24.38 30.99 27.32
C MET A 431 24.59 32.34 28.04
N ASN A 432 25.78 32.52 28.62
CA ASN A 432 26.21 33.78 29.22
C ASN A 432 26.55 34.78 28.09
N VAL A 433 25.93 35.97 28.12
CA VAL A 433 26.11 37.01 27.08
C VAL A 433 27.55 37.52 27.05
N LEU A 434 28.19 37.71 28.22
CA LEU A 434 29.55 38.22 28.32
C LEU A 434 30.56 37.24 27.73
N THR A 435 30.48 35.97 28.09
CA THR A 435 31.34 34.90 27.52
C THR A 435 31.09 34.67 26.02
N ALA A 436 29.87 34.83 25.55
CA ALA A 436 29.52 34.66 24.12
C ALA A 436 30.11 35.77 23.22
N ILE A 437 30.32 36.99 23.78
CA ILE A 437 30.90 38.11 23.03
C ILE A 437 32.45 38.11 23.16
N ALA A 438 33.01 37.59 24.28
CA ALA A 438 34.43 37.59 24.56
C ALA A 438 35.19 36.41 23.87
N HIS A 439 34.51 35.46 23.26
CA HIS A 439 35.15 34.37 22.51
C HIS A 439 35.63 34.90 21.14
N GLU A 440 36.97 34.89 20.96
CA GLU A 440 37.60 35.05 19.65
C GLU A 440 37.43 33.84 18.75
#